data_23288f35e8aa78eae2a33499fe097788
#
_entry.id   23288f35e8aa78eae2a33499fe097788
#
_cell.length_a   1.000
_cell.length_b   1.000
_cell.length_c   1.000
_cell.angle_alpha   90.00
_cell.angle_beta   90.00
_cell.angle_gamma   90.00
#
_symmetry.space_group_name_H-M   'P 1'
#
loop_
_entity.id
_entity.type
_entity.pdbx_description
1 polymer ?
#
loop_
_entity_poly.entity_id
_entity_poly.type
_entity_poly.pdbx_seq_one_letter_code
_entity_poly.pdbx_strand_id
1 'polypeptide(L)'
;MTRVKKLIAAVMIVLAICSFGMVQAHADESDSTDAVKTYYCIANYPVGVRLSTSPNGRALAWITMTESEAADAYVYGKIDYSEDKDELKIRGLTAQSMRLYCEKLAIGSEPCKIDKIISCGGSIMTLEVKSGSYLKCNEVVGAHRFDIAPSGQDNNVYKPSALNLSEDSAEVIISDDKPYVYTGKVIAPTVQVKYEGRVIEQGTDYKVTYKDNINAGTQAKIVVTGCGDYGGEIQKEFTIKPANVQSASIDVASCVYDGTAKLPKVTVKLNGAVMGTDNYKITLKNNVSAGNKAEAAIEGCKNLTGKVSKTFTISQADITKATVTLAANSYTYSGSYFKPAVTVAYGSAKLKASDYTVQYANNKEPGTATVTITANGSNCVSGKRVVKNFRIEKKVSICLRRSRWKFLRSRHPE
;
A
#
# COMPACT_ATOMS: atom_id res chain seq x y z
N MET A 1 -47.32 45.57 -4.90
CA MET A 1 -47.55 44.97 -3.57
C MET A 1 -47.22 43.50 -3.46
N THR A 2 -47.38 42.70 -4.49
CA THR A 2 -47.13 41.25 -4.43
C THR A 2 -45.64 40.85 -4.34
N ARG A 3 -44.71 41.62 -4.94
CA ARG A 3 -43.28 41.39 -4.86
C ARG A 3 -42.69 41.69 -3.48
N VAL A 4 -43.20 42.73 -2.79
CA VAL A 4 -42.75 43.12 -1.45
C VAL A 4 -43.16 42.08 -0.39
N LYS A 5 -44.34 41.45 -0.54
CA LYS A 5 -44.82 40.42 0.40
C LYS A 5 -44.05 39.10 0.28
N LYS A 6 -43.62 38.69 -0.92
CA LYS A 6 -42.72 37.53 -1.11
C LYS A 6 -41.33 37.83 -0.58
N LEU A 7 -40.90 39.08 -0.67
CA LEU A 7 -39.67 39.62 -0.14
C LEU A 7 -39.59 39.49 1.38
N ILE A 8 -40.61 39.96 2.07
CA ILE A 8 -40.67 39.89 3.54
C ILE A 8 -40.74 38.45 4.04
N ALA A 9 -41.43 37.57 3.33
CA ALA A 9 -41.50 36.15 3.68
C ALA A 9 -40.13 35.44 3.53
N ALA A 10 -39.34 35.75 2.50
CA ALA A 10 -38.01 35.20 2.32
C ALA A 10 -37.02 35.74 3.37
N VAL A 11 -37.07 37.05 3.67
CA VAL A 11 -36.21 37.66 4.70
C VAL A 11 -36.61 37.19 6.11
N MET A 12 -37.88 36.97 6.38
CA MET A 12 -38.36 36.42 7.67
C MET A 12 -37.94 34.95 7.84
N ILE A 13 -37.88 34.18 6.77
CA ILE A 13 -37.35 32.80 6.79
C ILE A 13 -35.84 32.80 7.05
N VAL A 14 -35.08 33.71 6.44
CA VAL A 14 -33.62 33.84 6.68
C VAL A 14 -33.36 34.32 8.11
N LEU A 15 -34.12 35.28 8.65
CA LEU A 15 -33.94 35.77 10.02
C LEU A 15 -34.46 34.80 11.11
N ALA A 16 -35.46 33.96 10.81
CA ALA A 16 -35.96 32.95 11.74
C ALA A 16 -35.10 31.67 11.79
N ILE A 17 -34.23 31.43 10.80
CA ILE A 17 -33.38 30.24 10.68
C ILE A 17 -31.96 30.52 11.15
N CYS A 18 -31.59 31.76 11.46
CA CYS A 18 -30.27 32.10 12.05
C CYS A 18 -29.99 31.48 13.42
N SER A 19 -30.92 30.75 14.01
CA SER A 19 -30.66 29.94 15.20
C SER A 19 -30.34 28.44 14.91
N PHE A 20 -30.85 27.89 13.81
CA PHE A 20 -30.56 26.50 13.34
C PHE A 20 -31.22 26.32 11.97
N GLY A 21 -30.48 26.25 10.88
CA GLY A 21 -31.16 25.74 9.71
C GLY A 21 -30.50 25.93 8.34
N MET A 22 -30.64 24.90 7.56
CA MET A 22 -30.33 24.90 6.13
C MET A 22 -31.43 25.67 5.37
N VAL A 23 -31.07 26.65 4.55
CA VAL A 23 -31.96 27.25 3.58
C VAL A 23 -31.82 26.49 2.26
N GLN A 24 -32.93 25.88 1.83
CA GLN A 24 -33.02 25.28 0.52
C GLN A 24 -33.41 26.34 -0.49
N ALA A 25 -32.54 26.67 -1.44
CA ALA A 25 -32.90 27.55 -2.55
C ALA A 25 -33.74 26.75 -3.56
N HIS A 26 -34.99 27.11 -3.75
CA HIS A 26 -35.81 26.57 -4.83
C HIS A 26 -35.55 27.35 -6.12
N ALA A 27 -35.25 26.64 -7.18
CA ALA A 27 -35.22 27.21 -8.52
C ALA A 27 -36.66 27.41 -9.03
N ASP A 28 -36.91 28.53 -9.71
CA ASP A 28 -38.19 28.84 -10.34
C ASP A 28 -38.32 27.97 -11.62
N GLU A 29 -39.40 27.22 -11.75
CA GLU A 29 -39.64 26.17 -12.75
C GLU A 29 -39.87 26.66 -14.20
N SER A 30 -39.58 27.89 -14.56
CA SER A 30 -40.04 28.47 -15.83
C SER A 30 -39.03 28.45 -17.00
N ASP A 31 -37.91 27.72 -16.91
CA ASP A 31 -37.00 27.60 -18.08
C ASP A 31 -36.54 26.13 -18.27
N SER A 32 -37.27 25.47 -19.13
CA SER A 32 -37.11 24.07 -19.48
C SER A 32 -35.95 23.87 -20.43
N THR A 33 -34.82 23.33 -20.00
CA THR A 33 -33.95 22.41 -20.77
C THR A 33 -32.76 21.87 -19.99
N ASP A 34 -32.40 22.41 -18.81
CA ASP A 34 -31.34 21.85 -18.00
C ASP A 34 -31.85 21.34 -16.65
N ALA A 35 -31.49 20.13 -16.28
CA ALA A 35 -31.88 19.52 -15.02
C ALA A 35 -31.46 20.44 -13.84
N VAL A 36 -32.45 21.05 -13.21
CA VAL A 36 -32.24 21.95 -12.06
C VAL A 36 -31.75 21.13 -10.88
N LYS A 37 -30.48 21.26 -10.57
CA LYS A 37 -29.91 20.68 -9.33
C LYS A 37 -30.17 21.68 -8.19
N THR A 38 -30.79 21.20 -7.12
CA THR A 38 -31.05 21.97 -5.91
C THR A 38 -29.76 22.18 -5.13
N TYR A 39 -29.37 23.40 -4.86
CA TYR A 39 -28.20 23.76 -4.07
C TYR A 39 -28.57 24.16 -2.66
N TYR A 40 -27.82 23.71 -1.68
CA TYR A 40 -28.02 24.00 -0.29
C TYR A 40 -27.12 25.16 0.16
N CYS A 41 -27.74 26.19 0.77
CA CYS A 41 -27.03 27.28 1.42
C CYS A 41 -26.97 27.00 2.93
N ILE A 42 -25.80 27.00 3.51
CA ILE A 42 -25.61 26.95 4.96
C ILE A 42 -25.09 28.32 5.38
N ALA A 43 -25.83 29.04 6.15
CA ALA A 43 -25.39 30.32 6.71
C ALA A 43 -24.66 30.08 8.03
N ASN A 44 -23.39 30.51 8.12
CA ASN A 44 -22.64 30.58 9.36
C ASN A 44 -22.46 32.07 9.71
N TYR A 45 -22.73 32.43 10.96
CA TYR A 45 -22.58 33.80 11.43
C TYR A 45 -21.09 34.20 11.58
N PRO A 46 -20.66 35.42 11.22
CA PRO A 46 -21.39 36.47 10.59
C PRO A 46 -21.34 36.42 9.06
N VAL A 47 -22.46 36.10 8.47
CA VAL A 47 -22.81 36.27 7.05
C VAL A 47 -21.89 35.63 6.04
N GLY A 48 -21.75 34.31 6.10
CA GLY A 48 -21.16 33.50 5.03
C GLY A 48 -22.16 32.50 4.46
N VAL A 49 -22.31 32.44 3.15
CA VAL A 49 -23.17 31.48 2.46
C VAL A 49 -22.30 30.44 1.80
N ARG A 50 -22.48 29.17 2.18
CA ARG A 50 -21.80 28.04 1.53
C ARG A 50 -22.70 27.49 0.43
N LEU A 51 -22.19 27.46 -0.79
CA LEU A 51 -22.78 26.73 -1.90
C LEU A 51 -22.20 25.33 -1.97
N SER A 52 -23.05 24.32 -2.05
CA SER A 52 -22.61 22.92 -2.14
C SER A 52 -23.59 22.05 -2.92
N THR A 53 -23.13 20.91 -3.41
CA THR A 53 -23.94 19.95 -4.17
C THR A 53 -25.01 19.24 -3.32
N SER A 54 -24.82 19.23 -1.99
CA SER A 54 -25.76 18.69 -0.99
C SER A 54 -25.43 19.27 0.39
N PRO A 55 -26.25 19.10 1.44
CA PRO A 55 -25.97 19.60 2.78
C PRO A 55 -24.58 19.23 3.32
N ASN A 56 -24.13 18.03 3.03
CA ASN A 56 -22.82 17.48 3.42
C ASN A 56 -21.88 17.28 2.22
N GLY A 57 -22.25 17.82 1.06
CA GLY A 57 -21.48 17.66 -0.18
C GLY A 57 -20.25 18.59 -0.25
N ARG A 58 -19.51 18.44 -1.35
CA ARG A 58 -18.36 19.31 -1.67
C ARG A 58 -18.80 20.77 -1.69
N ALA A 59 -18.06 21.65 -1.03
CA ALA A 59 -18.24 23.08 -1.17
C ALA A 59 -17.82 23.49 -2.59
N LEU A 60 -18.69 24.29 -3.24
CA LEU A 60 -18.42 24.90 -4.55
C LEU A 60 -17.94 26.32 -4.39
N ALA A 61 -18.52 27.06 -3.45
CA ALA A 61 -18.10 28.40 -3.09
C ALA A 61 -18.52 28.77 -1.65
N TRP A 62 -17.80 29.70 -1.05
CA TRP A 62 -18.20 30.46 0.12
C TRP A 62 -18.35 31.92 -0.29
N ILE A 63 -19.50 32.52 0.04
CA ILE A 63 -19.80 33.90 -0.27
C ILE A 63 -19.90 34.67 1.04
N THR A 64 -19.10 35.71 1.22
CA THR A 64 -19.17 36.59 2.38
C THR A 64 -19.79 37.91 1.97
N MET A 65 -20.75 38.37 2.76
CA MET A 65 -21.51 39.63 2.56
C MET A 65 -21.39 40.46 3.83
N THR A 66 -21.60 41.78 3.72
CA THR A 66 -21.77 42.68 4.87
C THR A 66 -23.19 42.53 5.43
N GLU A 67 -23.43 42.96 6.68
CA GLU A 67 -24.78 42.94 7.27
C GLU A 67 -25.78 43.73 6.43
N SER A 68 -25.37 44.86 5.85
CA SER A 68 -26.20 45.65 4.95
C SER A 68 -26.46 44.95 3.62
N GLU A 69 -25.47 44.29 3.07
CA GLU A 69 -25.64 43.48 1.86
C GLU A 69 -26.50 42.25 2.11
N ALA A 70 -26.40 41.63 3.30
CA ALA A 70 -27.24 40.50 3.66
C ALA A 70 -28.69 40.90 3.90
N ALA A 71 -28.95 42.11 4.37
CA ALA A 71 -30.30 42.65 4.51
C ALA A 71 -30.99 42.90 3.16
N ASP A 72 -30.18 43.25 2.12
CA ASP A 72 -30.63 43.46 0.76
C ASP A 72 -30.24 42.31 -0.20
N ALA A 73 -29.41 41.43 0.28
CA ALA A 73 -28.82 40.36 -0.54
C ALA A 73 -29.83 39.25 -0.77
N TYR A 74 -30.46 39.41 -1.84
CA TYR A 74 -30.94 38.27 -2.56
C TYR A 74 -29.72 37.65 -3.24
N VAL A 75 -29.38 36.39 -2.89
CA VAL A 75 -28.68 35.56 -3.85
C VAL A 75 -29.66 35.38 -5.01
N TYR A 76 -29.93 36.48 -5.70
CA TYR A 76 -30.66 36.49 -6.95
C TYR A 76 -29.75 35.95 -8.01
N GLY A 77 -30.04 34.79 -8.42
CA GLY A 77 -29.42 34.26 -9.59
C GLY A 77 -29.61 32.78 -9.60
N LYS A 78 -29.98 32.23 -10.70
CA LYS A 78 -29.81 30.80 -10.91
C LYS A 78 -28.34 30.50 -10.74
N ILE A 79 -28.06 29.64 -9.78
CA ILE A 79 -26.74 29.10 -9.56
C ILE A 79 -26.81 27.68 -10.14
N ASP A 80 -26.17 27.48 -11.27
CA ASP A 80 -26.10 26.18 -11.93
C ASP A 80 -24.70 25.64 -11.78
N TYR A 81 -24.56 24.36 -11.44
CA TYR A 81 -23.29 23.68 -11.40
C TYR A 81 -23.28 22.50 -12.39
N SER A 82 -22.26 22.46 -13.22
CA SER A 82 -21.98 21.35 -14.13
C SER A 82 -20.84 20.50 -13.60
N GLU A 83 -21.11 19.26 -13.21
CA GLU A 83 -20.10 18.32 -12.73
C GLU A 83 -19.08 17.98 -13.82
N ASP A 84 -19.54 17.81 -15.06
CA ASP A 84 -18.68 17.45 -16.19
C ASP A 84 -17.62 18.51 -16.53
N LYS A 85 -17.91 19.77 -16.18
CA LYS A 85 -17.05 20.92 -16.49
C LYS A 85 -16.42 21.56 -15.26
N ASP A 86 -16.75 21.08 -14.06
CA ASP A 86 -16.44 21.73 -12.77
C ASP A 86 -16.72 23.25 -12.80
N GLU A 87 -17.87 23.62 -13.38
CA GLU A 87 -18.27 24.98 -13.69
C GLU A 87 -19.42 25.45 -12.78
N LEU A 88 -19.22 26.56 -12.09
CA LEU A 88 -20.25 27.30 -11.35
C LEU A 88 -20.72 28.49 -12.18
N LYS A 89 -22.02 28.55 -12.51
CA LYS A 89 -22.66 29.70 -13.19
C LYS A 89 -23.39 30.54 -12.18
N ILE A 90 -23.14 31.85 -12.21
CA ILE A 90 -23.80 32.82 -11.37
C ILE A 90 -24.31 34.01 -12.22
N ARG A 91 -25.33 34.69 -11.74
CA ARG A 91 -25.82 35.95 -12.32
C ARG A 91 -26.47 36.83 -11.26
N GLY A 92 -26.32 38.14 -11.41
CA GLY A 92 -26.94 39.14 -10.51
C GLY A 92 -26.38 39.12 -9.07
N LEU A 93 -25.24 38.47 -8.82
CA LEU A 93 -24.70 38.36 -7.48
C LEU A 93 -23.91 39.60 -7.09
N THR A 94 -24.23 40.15 -5.90
CA THR A 94 -23.40 41.13 -5.22
C THR A 94 -22.87 40.54 -3.93
N ALA A 95 -21.56 40.60 -3.71
CA ALA A 95 -20.90 39.99 -2.56
C ALA A 95 -19.60 40.73 -2.21
N GLN A 96 -19.22 40.75 -0.94
CA GLN A 96 -17.93 41.25 -0.49
C GLN A 96 -16.80 40.33 -0.88
N SER A 97 -16.98 39.02 -0.73
CA SER A 97 -16.02 38.06 -1.22
C SER A 97 -16.64 36.72 -1.60
N MET A 98 -15.99 36.02 -2.51
CA MET A 98 -16.34 34.65 -2.89
C MET A 98 -15.10 33.77 -2.89
N ARG A 99 -15.10 32.72 -2.08
CA ARG A 99 -14.13 31.62 -2.17
C ARG A 99 -14.65 30.57 -3.13
N LEU A 100 -13.92 30.31 -4.20
CA LEU A 100 -14.33 29.41 -5.28
C LEU A 100 -13.53 28.10 -5.19
N TYR A 101 -14.23 26.97 -5.22
CA TYR A 101 -13.63 25.62 -5.13
C TYR A 101 -13.80 24.80 -6.40
N CYS A 102 -14.37 25.37 -7.45
CA CYS A 102 -14.46 24.80 -8.78
C CYS A 102 -13.47 25.48 -9.74
N GLU A 103 -13.18 24.81 -10.87
CA GLU A 103 -12.18 25.27 -11.83
C GLU A 103 -12.69 26.42 -12.71
N LYS A 104 -14.00 26.51 -12.90
CA LYS A 104 -14.60 27.50 -13.80
C LYS A 104 -15.72 28.28 -13.15
N LEU A 105 -15.68 29.60 -13.28
CA LEU A 105 -16.77 30.51 -12.92
C LEU A 105 -17.34 31.15 -14.18
N ALA A 106 -18.62 30.97 -14.41
CA ALA A 106 -19.31 31.61 -15.53
C ALA A 106 -20.34 32.68 -15.01
N ILE A 107 -20.27 33.87 -15.58
CA ILE A 107 -21.20 34.94 -15.32
C ILE A 107 -22.31 34.92 -16.38
N GLY A 108 -23.53 34.74 -15.95
CA GLY A 108 -24.70 34.66 -16.82
C GLY A 108 -25.15 36.01 -17.38
N SER A 109 -26.47 36.13 -17.66
CA SER A 109 -27.05 37.29 -18.34
C SER A 109 -27.19 38.56 -17.47
N GLU A 110 -27.02 38.43 -16.15
CA GLU A 110 -27.10 39.55 -15.22
C GLU A 110 -25.72 39.86 -14.63
N PRO A 111 -25.35 41.15 -14.53
CA PRO A 111 -24.06 41.56 -14.00
C PRO A 111 -23.85 41.14 -12.55
N CYS A 112 -22.62 40.76 -12.21
CA CYS A 112 -22.18 40.44 -10.86
C CYS A 112 -21.20 41.48 -10.32
N LYS A 113 -21.30 41.78 -9.01
CA LYS A 113 -20.38 42.66 -8.29
C LYS A 113 -19.82 41.86 -7.12
N ILE A 114 -18.58 41.49 -7.18
CA ILE A 114 -17.90 40.73 -6.13
C ILE A 114 -16.57 41.42 -5.87
N ASP A 115 -16.38 41.99 -4.68
CA ASP A 115 -15.18 42.78 -4.41
C ASP A 115 -13.92 41.90 -4.46
N LYS A 116 -13.97 40.67 -3.94
CA LYS A 116 -12.83 39.76 -3.91
C LYS A 116 -13.26 38.36 -4.28
N ILE A 117 -12.56 37.75 -5.25
CA ILE A 117 -12.71 36.33 -5.59
C ILE A 117 -11.42 35.61 -5.20
N ILE A 118 -11.56 34.52 -4.42
CA ILE A 118 -10.46 33.69 -3.94
C ILE A 118 -10.60 32.30 -4.52
N SER A 119 -9.68 31.91 -5.39
CA SER A 119 -9.68 30.57 -6.00
C SER A 119 -8.97 29.59 -5.09
N CYS A 120 -9.67 28.58 -4.62
CA CYS A 120 -9.17 27.50 -3.76
C CYS A 120 -9.22 26.13 -4.44
N GLY A 121 -9.72 26.03 -5.66
CA GLY A 121 -10.03 24.77 -6.34
C GLY A 121 -8.89 24.15 -7.14
N GLY A 122 -7.94 24.93 -7.61
CA GLY A 122 -6.87 24.44 -8.48
C GLY A 122 -5.95 25.53 -8.99
N SER A 123 -4.96 25.12 -9.79
CA SER A 123 -3.94 25.99 -10.37
C SER A 123 -4.48 26.91 -11.47
N ILE A 124 -5.65 26.59 -12.02
CA ILE A 124 -6.24 27.32 -13.15
C ILE A 124 -7.69 27.65 -12.81
N MET A 125 -8.00 28.92 -12.86
CA MET A 125 -9.38 29.39 -12.79
C MET A 125 -9.75 30.02 -14.12
N THR A 126 -10.80 29.53 -14.75
CA THR A 126 -11.36 30.13 -15.98
C THR A 126 -12.57 30.96 -15.63
N LEU A 127 -12.56 32.24 -15.98
CA LEU A 127 -13.72 33.12 -15.89
C LEU A 127 -14.33 33.30 -17.29
N GLU A 128 -15.57 32.92 -17.43
CA GLU A 128 -16.35 33.19 -18.63
C GLU A 128 -17.46 34.20 -18.33
N VAL A 129 -17.52 35.27 -19.10
CA VAL A 129 -18.56 36.30 -18.98
C VAL A 129 -19.42 36.29 -20.22
N LYS A 130 -20.73 36.07 -20.06
CA LYS A 130 -21.68 36.07 -21.20
C LYS A 130 -21.74 37.44 -21.84
N SER A 131 -21.85 37.49 -23.19
CA SER A 131 -22.05 38.70 -23.92
C SER A 131 -23.25 39.50 -23.38
N GLY A 132 -23.06 40.83 -23.19
CA GLY A 132 -24.08 41.71 -22.58
C GLY A 132 -24.13 41.70 -21.03
N SER A 133 -23.24 40.96 -20.39
CA SER A 133 -23.04 40.98 -18.93
C SER A 133 -21.64 41.47 -18.56
N TYR A 134 -21.39 41.70 -17.29
CA TYR A 134 -20.06 42.02 -16.77
C TYR A 134 -19.86 41.49 -15.35
N LEU A 135 -18.61 41.27 -14.99
CA LEU A 135 -18.20 41.08 -13.60
C LEU A 135 -17.41 42.32 -13.16
N LYS A 136 -17.85 42.98 -12.10
CA LYS A 136 -17.03 43.94 -11.38
C LYS A 136 -16.37 43.24 -10.22
N CYS A 137 -15.08 43.12 -10.25
CA CYS A 137 -14.29 42.50 -9.19
C CYS A 137 -13.04 43.36 -8.97
N ASN A 138 -12.79 43.75 -7.73
CA ASN A 138 -11.62 44.57 -7.40
C ASN A 138 -10.37 43.71 -7.20
N GLU A 139 -10.53 42.45 -6.83
CA GLU A 139 -9.43 41.58 -6.49
C GLU A 139 -9.74 40.11 -6.83
N VAL A 140 -8.79 39.40 -7.50
CA VAL A 140 -8.83 37.95 -7.70
C VAL A 140 -7.53 37.37 -7.19
N VAL A 141 -7.61 36.38 -6.31
CA VAL A 141 -6.46 35.83 -5.58
C VAL A 141 -6.42 34.29 -5.71
N GLY A 142 -5.25 33.72 -5.65
CA GLY A 142 -5.06 32.27 -5.61
C GLY A 142 -5.17 31.57 -6.98
N ALA A 143 -5.35 32.28 -8.08
CA ALA A 143 -5.38 31.70 -9.41
C ALA A 143 -4.01 31.81 -10.09
N HIS A 144 -3.40 30.71 -10.46
CA HIS A 144 -2.16 30.71 -11.26
C HIS A 144 -2.37 31.19 -12.70
N ARG A 145 -3.56 30.90 -13.22
CA ARG A 145 -3.97 31.35 -14.55
C ARG A 145 -5.42 31.81 -14.49
N PHE A 146 -5.64 33.04 -14.92
CA PHE A 146 -6.95 33.63 -14.98
C PHE A 146 -7.26 34.01 -16.43
N ASP A 147 -8.00 33.15 -17.11
CA ASP A 147 -8.41 33.36 -18.48
C ASP A 147 -9.79 34.01 -18.50
N ILE A 148 -9.89 35.22 -19.02
CA ILE A 148 -11.16 35.85 -19.29
C ILE A 148 -11.51 35.58 -20.75
N ALA A 149 -12.58 34.82 -20.98
CA ALA A 149 -13.07 34.63 -22.34
C ALA A 149 -13.54 35.99 -22.89
N PRO A 150 -13.14 36.37 -24.12
CA PRO A 150 -13.44 37.67 -24.67
C PRO A 150 -14.94 37.83 -24.91
N SER A 151 -15.61 38.57 -24.07
CA SER A 151 -16.87 39.17 -24.39
C SER A 151 -16.66 40.69 -24.37
N GLY A 152 -16.82 41.32 -25.54
CA GLY A 152 -16.46 42.69 -25.81
C GLY A 152 -17.10 43.79 -24.99
N GLN A 153 -16.90 43.80 -23.69
CA GLN A 153 -17.25 44.89 -22.78
C GLN A 153 -16.25 44.99 -21.63
N ASP A 154 -16.06 46.19 -21.10
CA ASP A 154 -15.11 46.57 -20.05
C ASP A 154 -15.31 45.75 -18.76
N ASN A 155 -14.74 44.57 -18.72
CA ASN A 155 -14.60 43.81 -17.50
C ASN A 155 -13.49 44.44 -16.66
N ASN A 156 -13.81 45.36 -15.76
CA ASN A 156 -12.91 45.88 -14.74
C ASN A 156 -12.61 44.79 -13.72
N VAL A 157 -11.89 43.75 -14.14
CA VAL A 157 -11.30 42.76 -13.23
C VAL A 157 -9.87 43.20 -12.98
N TYR A 158 -9.64 43.85 -11.85
CA TYR A 158 -8.29 44.15 -11.39
C TYR A 158 -7.65 42.82 -10.93
N LYS A 159 -6.51 42.50 -11.50
CA LYS A 159 -5.68 41.35 -11.12
C LYS A 159 -4.57 41.88 -10.20
N PRO A 160 -4.73 41.85 -8.87
CA PRO A 160 -3.54 41.92 -8.04
C PRO A 160 -2.78 40.61 -8.23
N SER A 161 -1.47 40.70 -8.35
CA SER A 161 -0.63 39.51 -8.29
C SER A 161 -0.88 38.82 -6.96
N ALA A 162 -1.25 37.52 -7.01
CA ALA A 162 -1.31 36.70 -5.79
C ALA A 162 0.05 36.83 -5.08
N LEU A 163 0.00 36.93 -3.75
CA LEU A 163 1.22 36.87 -2.93
C LEU A 163 1.90 35.54 -3.21
N ASN A 164 3.06 35.56 -3.85
CA ASN A 164 3.70 34.36 -4.30
C ASN A 164 4.45 33.69 -3.14
N LEU A 165 4.05 32.45 -2.81
CA LEU A 165 4.81 31.61 -1.91
C LEU A 165 6.09 31.17 -2.65
N SER A 166 7.22 31.70 -2.22
CA SER A 166 8.56 31.31 -2.70
C SER A 166 9.48 31.12 -1.49
N GLU A 167 10.63 30.50 -1.72
CA GLU A 167 11.62 30.30 -0.64
C GLU A 167 12.12 31.64 -0.05
N ASP A 168 12.07 32.73 -0.84
CA ASP A 168 12.49 34.06 -0.40
C ASP A 168 11.44 34.77 0.46
N SER A 169 10.16 34.48 0.26
CA SER A 169 9.04 35.18 0.92
C SER A 169 8.34 34.37 2.01
N ALA A 170 8.49 33.06 2.00
CA ALA A 170 7.82 32.20 2.93
C ALA A 170 8.73 31.15 3.57
N GLU A 171 8.54 30.94 4.85
CA GLU A 171 9.25 29.97 5.67
C GLU A 171 8.35 28.77 5.95
N VAL A 172 8.81 27.56 5.58
CA VAL A 172 8.14 26.30 5.92
C VAL A 172 8.80 25.70 7.15
N ILE A 173 8.12 25.68 8.26
CA ILE A 173 8.56 25.16 9.55
C ILE A 173 7.98 23.78 9.76
N ILE A 174 8.86 22.79 9.99
CA ILE A 174 8.46 21.43 10.36
C ILE A 174 8.43 21.39 11.89
N SER A 175 7.25 21.13 12.48
CA SER A 175 7.03 21.27 13.91
C SER A 175 7.67 20.17 14.78
N ASP A 176 8.09 19.05 14.16
CA ASP A 176 8.68 17.93 14.88
C ASP A 176 10.21 17.95 14.80
N ASP A 177 10.87 18.31 15.87
CA ASP A 177 12.34 18.33 15.99
C ASP A 177 13.00 16.94 15.98
N LYS A 178 12.23 15.88 15.88
CA LYS A 178 12.76 14.51 15.93
C LYS A 178 13.05 13.99 14.52
N PRO A 179 14.17 13.29 14.33
CA PRO A 179 14.44 12.64 13.05
C PRO A 179 13.36 11.58 12.80
N TYR A 180 12.73 11.64 11.63
CA TYR A 180 11.77 10.64 11.19
C TYR A 180 12.48 9.31 10.97
N VAL A 181 11.87 8.23 11.45
CA VAL A 181 12.36 6.87 11.28
C VAL A 181 11.34 6.07 10.50
N TYR A 182 11.80 5.25 9.60
CA TYR A 182 10.95 4.37 8.80
C TYR A 182 10.02 3.53 9.69
N THR A 183 8.74 3.57 9.38
CA THR A 183 7.70 2.86 10.14
C THR A 183 6.96 1.81 9.33
N GLY A 184 7.20 1.75 8.03
CA GLY A 184 6.41 0.99 7.06
C GLY A 184 5.10 1.67 6.63
N LYS A 185 4.85 2.89 7.11
CA LYS A 185 3.66 3.69 6.80
C LYS A 185 4.08 5.07 6.30
N VAL A 186 3.10 5.79 5.73
CA VAL A 186 3.24 7.20 5.34
C VAL A 186 3.71 8.02 6.55
N ILE A 187 4.70 8.88 6.36
CA ILE A 187 5.20 9.85 7.32
C ILE A 187 4.82 11.24 6.81
N ALA A 188 3.96 11.91 7.56
CA ALA A 188 3.43 13.22 7.23
C ALA A 188 3.72 14.21 8.37
N PRO A 189 4.88 14.90 8.32
CA PRO A 189 5.24 15.90 9.32
C PRO A 189 4.21 17.01 9.43
N THR A 190 3.99 17.52 10.64
CA THR A 190 3.17 18.72 10.84
C THR A 190 3.94 19.95 10.34
N VAL A 191 3.27 20.76 9.55
CA VAL A 191 3.88 21.93 8.90
C VAL A 191 3.17 23.20 9.31
N GLN A 192 3.94 24.23 9.65
CA GLN A 192 3.50 25.61 9.78
C GLN A 192 4.20 26.45 8.72
N VAL A 193 3.45 27.33 8.06
CA VAL A 193 4.00 28.24 7.07
C VAL A 193 3.91 29.68 7.58
N LYS A 194 5.01 30.42 7.43
CA LYS A 194 5.03 31.87 7.64
C LYS A 194 5.32 32.57 6.34
N TYR A 195 4.59 33.61 6.05
CA TYR A 195 4.82 34.53 4.95
C TYR A 195 5.25 35.88 5.50
N GLU A 196 6.41 36.37 5.14
CA GLU A 196 6.99 37.62 5.68
C GLU A 196 6.90 37.71 7.22
N GLY A 197 7.19 36.59 7.89
CA GLY A 197 7.17 36.48 9.37
C GLY A 197 5.78 36.25 10.00
N ARG A 198 4.68 36.36 9.24
CA ARG A 198 3.32 36.11 9.72
C ARG A 198 2.88 34.67 9.46
N VAL A 199 2.34 34.00 10.46
CA VAL A 199 1.75 32.66 10.30
C VAL A 199 0.52 32.75 9.41
N ILE A 200 0.46 31.90 8.38
CA ILE A 200 -0.67 31.76 7.47
C ILE A 200 -1.38 30.41 7.74
N GLU A 201 -2.64 30.30 7.37
CA GLU A 201 -3.55 29.24 7.79
C GLU A 201 -3.62 28.09 6.77
N GLN A 202 -3.39 26.86 7.23
CA GLN A 202 -3.54 25.67 6.39
C GLN A 202 -5.02 25.43 6.03
N GLY A 203 -5.30 25.13 4.77
CA GLY A 203 -6.64 24.91 4.25
C GLY A 203 -7.28 26.18 3.70
N THR A 204 -6.89 27.35 4.21
CA THR A 204 -7.33 28.66 3.78
C THR A 204 -6.33 29.31 2.83
N ASP A 205 -5.08 29.40 3.28
CA ASP A 205 -4.00 30.13 2.61
C ASP A 205 -3.04 29.20 1.88
N TYR A 206 -2.93 27.94 2.34
CA TYR A 206 -2.10 26.93 1.70
C TYR A 206 -2.62 25.51 1.93
N LYS A 207 -2.18 24.59 1.06
CA LYS A 207 -2.36 23.14 1.19
C LYS A 207 -1.02 22.46 1.31
N VAL A 208 -0.98 21.32 2.02
CA VAL A 208 0.21 20.50 2.18
C VAL A 208 -0.02 19.14 1.55
N THR A 209 0.91 18.73 0.72
CA THR A 209 0.98 17.37 0.19
C THR A 209 2.39 16.81 0.39
N TYR A 210 2.56 15.49 0.27
CA TYR A 210 3.82 14.82 0.51
C TYR A 210 4.18 13.93 -0.67
N LYS A 211 5.49 13.83 -0.96
CA LYS A 211 6.04 12.94 -1.99
C LYS A 211 7.15 12.08 -1.37
N ASP A 212 7.27 10.84 -1.81
CA ASP A 212 8.34 9.90 -1.41
C ASP A 212 8.50 9.73 0.11
N ASN A 213 7.42 9.88 0.87
CA ASN A 213 7.36 9.97 2.32
C ASN A 213 7.06 8.64 3.04
N ILE A 214 7.40 7.51 2.41
CA ILE A 214 7.24 6.17 2.99
C ILE A 214 8.61 5.56 3.28
N ASN A 215 9.51 5.53 2.29
CA ASN A 215 10.78 4.82 2.37
C ASN A 215 11.87 5.67 3.04
N ALA A 216 12.82 4.98 3.66
CA ALA A 216 14.00 5.63 4.20
C ALA A 216 14.84 6.26 3.07
N GLY A 217 15.31 7.48 3.31
CA GLY A 217 16.08 8.27 2.37
C GLY A 217 15.99 9.77 2.65
N THR A 218 16.61 10.55 1.81
CA THR A 218 16.66 12.02 1.89
C THR A 218 15.75 12.70 0.86
N GLN A 219 14.93 11.95 0.15
CA GLN A 219 14.13 12.42 -0.99
C GLN A 219 12.68 12.73 -0.64
N ALA A 220 12.29 12.48 0.62
CA ALA A 220 10.94 12.79 1.06
C ALA A 220 10.71 14.30 1.02
N LYS A 221 9.58 14.72 0.46
CA LYS A 221 9.25 16.13 0.26
C LYS A 221 7.91 16.50 0.84
N ILE A 222 7.89 17.65 1.44
CA ILE A 222 6.71 18.43 1.76
C ILE A 222 6.50 19.40 0.61
N VAL A 223 5.30 19.42 0.07
CA VAL A 223 4.90 20.34 -0.99
C VAL A 223 3.81 21.24 -0.44
N VAL A 224 4.12 22.51 -0.30
CA VAL A 224 3.20 23.56 0.14
C VAL A 224 2.74 24.32 -1.10
N THR A 225 1.45 24.28 -1.38
CA THR A 225 0.83 24.99 -2.50
C THR A 225 -0.07 26.10 -1.97
N GLY A 226 0.16 27.31 -2.38
CA GLY A 226 -0.66 28.46 -2.01
C GLY A 226 -2.10 28.34 -2.51
N CYS A 227 -3.04 28.86 -1.74
CA CYS A 227 -4.44 29.04 -2.12
C CYS A 227 -5.00 30.31 -1.43
N GLY A 228 -6.21 30.72 -1.78
CA GLY A 228 -6.75 31.97 -1.26
C GLY A 228 -5.98 33.20 -1.77
N ASP A 229 -5.42 33.95 -0.86
CA ASP A 229 -4.61 35.14 -1.18
C ASP A 229 -3.20 34.81 -1.65
N TYR A 230 -2.82 33.55 -1.63
CA TYR A 230 -1.46 33.07 -1.96
C TYR A 230 -1.49 32.16 -3.17
N GLY A 231 -0.50 32.32 -4.04
CA GLY A 231 -0.19 31.43 -5.14
C GLY A 231 1.20 30.81 -4.97
N GLY A 232 1.65 30.02 -5.93
CA GLY A 232 2.98 29.43 -5.93
C GLY A 232 3.07 28.12 -5.18
N GLU A 233 4.27 27.54 -5.19
CA GLU A 233 4.58 26.26 -4.56
C GLU A 233 5.98 26.32 -3.94
N ILE A 234 6.10 25.79 -2.72
CA ILE A 234 7.38 25.59 -2.05
C ILE A 234 7.55 24.11 -1.76
N GLN A 235 8.72 23.59 -2.04
CA GLN A 235 9.08 22.22 -1.68
C GLN A 235 10.15 22.23 -0.58
N LYS A 236 9.95 21.44 0.48
CA LYS A 236 10.94 21.25 1.53
C LYS A 236 11.24 19.77 1.68
N GLU A 237 12.52 19.42 1.61
CA GLU A 237 12.96 18.03 1.78
C GLU A 237 13.06 17.69 3.27
N PHE A 238 12.79 16.42 3.59
CA PHE A 238 13.07 15.86 4.90
C PHE A 238 13.61 14.45 4.78
N THR A 239 14.33 14.01 5.82
CA THR A 239 14.99 12.72 5.83
C THR A 239 14.22 11.73 6.66
N ILE A 240 14.00 10.54 6.11
CA ILE A 240 13.48 9.37 6.83
C ILE A 240 14.66 8.42 7.06
N LYS A 241 15.08 8.24 8.31
CA LYS A 241 16.17 7.33 8.68
C LYS A 241 15.69 5.88 8.62
N PRO A 242 16.55 4.93 8.22
CA PRO A 242 16.24 3.52 8.31
C PRO A 242 15.94 3.10 9.75
N ALA A 243 14.97 2.20 9.94
CA ALA A 243 14.68 1.63 11.24
C ALA A 243 15.73 0.57 11.62
N ASN A 244 16.08 0.46 12.89
CA ASN A 244 16.98 -0.58 13.35
C ASN A 244 16.23 -1.93 13.36
N VAL A 245 16.78 -2.95 12.68
CA VAL A 245 16.19 -4.29 12.63
C VAL A 245 16.07 -4.95 14.01
N GLN A 246 16.80 -4.48 15.01
CA GLN A 246 16.68 -4.94 16.40
C GLN A 246 15.34 -4.58 17.04
N SER A 247 14.66 -3.54 16.54
CA SER A 247 13.31 -3.18 16.99
C SER A 247 12.21 -3.99 16.30
N ALA A 248 12.56 -4.79 15.30
CA ALA A 248 11.61 -5.64 14.61
C ALA A 248 11.33 -6.95 15.36
N SER A 249 10.12 -7.45 15.24
CA SER A 249 9.80 -8.82 15.63
C SER A 249 10.28 -9.77 14.54
N ILE A 250 11.10 -10.74 14.92
CA ILE A 250 11.68 -11.71 13.99
C ILE A 250 11.28 -13.11 14.40
N ASP A 251 10.65 -13.82 13.48
CA ASP A 251 10.28 -15.21 13.60
C ASP A 251 11.11 -16.05 12.61
N VAL A 252 11.71 -17.13 13.11
CA VAL A 252 12.49 -18.07 12.32
C VAL A 252 11.90 -19.46 12.52
N ALA A 253 11.38 -20.04 11.46
CA ALA A 253 10.71 -21.33 11.51
C ALA A 253 11.71 -22.46 11.83
N SER A 254 11.27 -23.42 12.65
CA SER A 254 12.03 -24.66 12.87
C SER A 254 12.07 -25.53 11.61
N CYS A 255 13.10 -26.33 11.49
CA CYS A 255 13.30 -27.29 10.39
C CYS A 255 13.44 -28.70 10.93
N VAL A 256 13.40 -29.70 10.04
CA VAL A 256 13.73 -31.08 10.35
C VAL A 256 15.01 -31.46 9.62
N TYR A 257 15.90 -32.18 10.30
CA TYR A 257 17.13 -32.68 9.72
C TYR A 257 16.86 -33.64 8.55
N ASP A 258 17.63 -33.50 7.47
CA ASP A 258 17.58 -34.39 6.31
C ASP A 258 18.95 -34.63 5.71
N GLY A 259 20.01 -34.19 6.39
CA GLY A 259 21.41 -34.33 5.92
C GLY A 259 21.89 -33.11 5.12
N THR A 260 21.02 -32.15 4.79
CA THR A 260 21.35 -30.95 4.00
C THR A 260 21.33 -29.69 4.86
N ALA A 261 21.89 -28.58 4.35
CA ALA A 261 21.80 -27.28 4.95
C ALA A 261 20.35 -26.79 4.91
N LYS A 262 19.82 -26.33 6.06
CA LYS A 262 18.44 -25.85 6.21
C LYS A 262 18.33 -24.38 5.85
N LEU A 263 17.24 -24.05 5.16
CA LEU A 263 16.85 -22.68 4.80
C LEU A 263 15.49 -22.38 5.48
N PRO A 264 15.49 -21.95 6.75
CA PRO A 264 14.26 -21.67 7.46
C PRO A 264 13.51 -20.49 6.83
N LYS A 265 12.19 -20.49 6.93
CA LYS A 265 11.40 -19.31 6.65
C LYS A 265 11.67 -18.27 7.75
N VAL A 266 12.16 -17.12 7.36
CA VAL A 266 12.36 -15.96 8.25
C VAL A 266 11.30 -14.92 7.94
N THR A 267 10.62 -14.42 8.97
CA THR A 267 9.64 -13.34 8.86
C THR A 267 10.07 -12.19 9.75
N VAL A 268 10.28 -11.02 9.16
CA VAL A 268 10.63 -9.79 9.88
C VAL A 268 9.41 -8.88 9.88
N LYS A 269 8.97 -8.42 11.05
CA LYS A 269 7.83 -7.50 11.20
C LYS A 269 8.27 -6.25 11.94
N LEU A 270 8.02 -5.09 11.33
CA LEU A 270 8.20 -3.79 11.95
C LEU A 270 6.83 -3.16 12.22
N ASN A 271 6.55 -2.80 13.47
CA ASN A 271 5.25 -2.24 13.87
C ASN A 271 4.04 -3.09 13.39
N GLY A 272 4.20 -4.41 13.39
CA GLY A 272 3.17 -5.37 12.93
C GLY A 272 3.14 -5.61 11.41
N ALA A 273 3.78 -4.79 10.59
CA ALA A 273 3.85 -4.97 9.15
C ALA A 273 5.00 -5.91 8.76
N VAL A 274 4.73 -6.87 7.85
CA VAL A 274 5.75 -7.77 7.31
C VAL A 274 6.65 -7.00 6.35
N MET A 275 7.96 -7.07 6.60
CA MET A 275 8.96 -6.44 5.73
C MET A 275 9.25 -7.30 4.52
N GLY A 276 9.37 -6.67 3.36
CA GLY A 276 9.85 -7.32 2.13
C GLY A 276 11.29 -7.80 2.30
N THR A 277 11.61 -8.93 1.67
CA THR A 277 12.95 -9.55 1.76
C THR A 277 14.08 -8.71 1.16
N ASP A 278 13.74 -7.67 0.43
CA ASP A 278 14.66 -6.68 -0.11
C ASP A 278 15.19 -5.69 0.95
N ASN A 279 14.58 -5.66 2.13
CA ASN A 279 14.97 -4.79 3.24
C ASN A 279 15.99 -5.43 4.21
N TYR A 280 16.36 -6.69 4.00
CA TYR A 280 17.33 -7.38 4.84
C TYR A 280 18.02 -8.52 4.12
N LYS A 281 19.20 -8.88 4.60
CA LYS A 281 19.97 -10.06 4.17
C LYS A 281 19.99 -11.07 5.30
N ILE A 282 19.96 -12.37 4.95
CA ILE A 282 20.03 -13.46 5.92
C ILE A 282 21.32 -14.24 5.70
N THR A 283 22.06 -14.46 6.77
CA THR A 283 23.22 -15.35 6.82
C THR A 283 22.96 -16.43 7.84
N LEU A 284 23.13 -17.70 7.45
CA LEU A 284 22.88 -18.85 8.31
C LEU A 284 24.19 -19.47 8.78
N LYS A 285 24.21 -19.92 10.03
CA LYS A 285 25.31 -20.66 10.64
C LYS A 285 24.78 -21.89 11.35
N ASN A 286 25.60 -22.95 11.42
CA ASN A 286 25.27 -24.22 12.09
C ASN A 286 23.95 -24.84 11.63
N ASN A 287 23.54 -24.57 10.40
CA ASN A 287 22.22 -24.90 9.86
C ASN A 287 22.16 -26.30 9.20
N VAL A 288 23.03 -27.23 9.57
CA VAL A 288 23.04 -28.57 9.01
C VAL A 288 22.62 -29.62 10.04
N SER A 289 23.22 -29.63 11.23
CA SER A 289 22.99 -30.67 12.23
C SER A 289 21.75 -30.41 13.10
N ALA A 290 21.09 -31.48 13.55
CA ALA A 290 19.99 -31.37 14.50
C ALA A 290 20.45 -30.71 15.82
N GLY A 291 19.58 -29.92 16.40
CA GLY A 291 19.81 -29.20 17.66
C GLY A 291 19.25 -27.78 17.61
N ASN A 292 19.59 -26.99 18.61
CA ASN A 292 19.12 -25.60 18.80
C ASN A 292 20.25 -24.56 18.62
N LYS A 293 21.36 -24.94 17.99
CA LYS A 293 22.53 -24.07 17.75
C LYS A 293 22.54 -23.41 16.38
N ALA A 294 21.56 -23.75 15.53
CA ALA A 294 21.42 -23.09 14.25
C ALA A 294 21.05 -21.62 14.43
N GLU A 295 21.68 -20.76 13.67
CA GLU A 295 21.56 -19.30 13.80
C GLU A 295 21.24 -18.67 12.45
N ALA A 296 20.29 -17.75 12.46
CA ALA A 296 19.99 -16.83 11.38
C ALA A 296 20.41 -15.42 11.80
N ALA A 297 21.43 -14.87 11.16
CA ALA A 297 21.82 -13.47 11.29
C ALA A 297 21.09 -12.65 10.21
N ILE A 298 20.31 -11.70 10.65
CA ILE A 298 19.52 -10.78 9.84
C ILE A 298 20.21 -9.43 9.85
N GLU A 299 20.59 -8.91 8.70
CA GLU A 299 21.25 -7.63 8.51
C GLU A 299 20.36 -6.72 7.68
N GLY A 300 19.94 -5.60 8.27
CA GLY A 300 19.08 -4.61 7.62
C GLY A 300 19.78 -3.92 6.45
N CYS A 301 19.01 -3.59 5.42
CA CYS A 301 19.41 -2.76 4.29
C CYS A 301 18.19 -1.96 3.79
N LYS A 302 18.41 -0.95 2.94
CA LYS A 302 17.36 -0.02 2.46
C LYS A 302 16.62 0.66 3.63
N ASN A 303 15.39 0.24 3.89
CA ASN A 303 14.55 0.80 4.95
C ASN A 303 14.91 0.31 6.35
N LEU A 304 15.75 -0.70 6.46
CA LEU A 304 16.24 -1.24 7.72
C LEU A 304 17.76 -1.08 7.83
N THR A 305 18.25 -0.99 9.05
CA THR A 305 19.69 -0.94 9.39
C THR A 305 19.97 -1.83 10.58
N GLY A 306 21.26 -2.02 10.87
CA GLY A 306 21.71 -2.82 12.01
C GLY A 306 21.68 -4.33 11.74
N LYS A 307 21.97 -5.10 12.78
CA LYS A 307 22.09 -6.55 12.71
C LYS A 307 21.55 -7.20 13.96
N VAL A 308 20.89 -8.33 13.79
CA VAL A 308 20.37 -9.16 14.87
C VAL A 308 20.46 -10.63 14.51
N SER A 309 20.73 -11.48 15.50
CA SER A 309 20.77 -12.92 15.33
C SER A 309 19.65 -13.59 16.10
N LYS A 310 19.06 -14.63 15.51
CA LYS A 310 18.06 -15.50 16.11
C LYS A 310 18.46 -16.95 15.95
N THR A 311 18.39 -17.70 17.03
CA THR A 311 18.56 -19.16 16.98
C THR A 311 17.29 -19.83 16.51
N PHE A 312 17.43 -20.96 15.84
CA PHE A 312 16.29 -21.82 15.49
C PHE A 312 16.63 -23.28 15.69
N THR A 313 15.61 -24.11 15.83
CA THR A 313 15.75 -25.53 16.07
C THR A 313 15.73 -26.32 14.76
N ILE A 314 16.67 -27.23 14.62
CA ILE A 314 16.60 -28.30 13.62
C ILE A 314 16.27 -29.59 14.41
N SER A 315 15.05 -30.05 14.26
CA SER A 315 14.58 -31.28 14.94
C SER A 315 15.25 -32.50 14.34
N GLN A 316 15.47 -33.52 15.16
CA GLN A 316 15.98 -34.83 14.72
C GLN A 316 14.99 -35.46 13.71
N ALA A 317 15.55 -36.17 12.71
CA ALA A 317 14.74 -36.95 11.78
C ALA A 317 14.25 -38.25 12.42
N ASP A 318 13.01 -38.62 12.20
CA ASP A 318 12.50 -39.94 12.55
C ASP A 318 12.79 -40.90 11.38
N ILE A 319 13.83 -41.76 11.55
CA ILE A 319 14.29 -42.68 10.51
C ILE A 319 13.17 -43.65 10.04
N THR A 320 12.12 -43.86 10.83
CA THR A 320 11.00 -44.72 10.43
C THR A 320 10.17 -44.12 9.29
N LYS A 321 10.32 -42.80 9.05
CA LYS A 321 9.72 -42.08 7.93
C LYS A 321 10.65 -41.97 6.72
N ALA A 322 11.86 -42.50 6.84
CA ALA A 322 12.85 -42.48 5.76
C ALA A 322 12.59 -43.61 4.75
N THR A 323 12.93 -43.34 3.51
CA THR A 323 12.96 -44.36 2.48
C THR A 323 14.31 -45.10 2.56
N VAL A 324 14.27 -46.41 2.80
CA VAL A 324 15.46 -47.26 2.84
C VAL A 324 15.48 -48.14 1.60
N THR A 325 16.59 -48.07 0.85
CA THR A 325 16.83 -48.83 -0.35
C THR A 325 18.08 -49.67 -0.17
N LEU A 326 18.02 -50.96 -0.55
CA LEU A 326 19.15 -51.86 -0.62
C LEU A 326 19.67 -51.87 -2.06
N ALA A 327 21.00 -52.04 -2.22
CA ALA A 327 21.62 -52.12 -3.55
C ALA A 327 21.11 -53.30 -4.39
N ALA A 328 20.74 -54.41 -3.73
CA ALA A 328 20.02 -55.51 -4.34
C ALA A 328 19.11 -56.20 -3.32
N ASN A 329 18.00 -56.76 -3.80
CA ASN A 329 17.01 -57.46 -2.96
C ASN A 329 17.15 -58.97 -3.03
N SER A 330 18.04 -59.54 -3.91
CA SER A 330 18.34 -60.93 -4.00
C SER A 330 19.80 -61.17 -4.37
N TYR A 331 20.33 -62.29 -3.92
CA TYR A 331 21.69 -62.79 -4.19
C TYR A 331 21.66 -64.29 -4.39
N THR A 332 22.51 -64.84 -5.29
CA THR A 332 22.70 -66.27 -5.41
C THR A 332 23.72 -66.74 -4.35
N TYR A 333 23.41 -67.81 -3.65
CA TYR A 333 24.25 -68.38 -2.59
C TYR A 333 25.67 -68.63 -3.09
N SER A 334 26.66 -68.13 -2.34
CA SER A 334 28.05 -68.22 -2.66
C SER A 334 28.94 -68.79 -1.53
N GLY A 335 28.31 -69.04 -0.36
CA GLY A 335 29.04 -69.41 0.88
C GLY A 335 29.61 -68.23 1.66
N SER A 336 29.49 -67.03 1.12
CA SER A 336 29.96 -65.77 1.75
C SER A 336 28.82 -64.97 2.39
N TYR A 337 29.18 -64.04 3.30
CA TYR A 337 28.23 -63.08 3.85
C TYR A 337 27.84 -61.99 2.84
N PHE A 338 26.57 -61.81 2.65
CA PHE A 338 26.02 -60.71 1.80
C PHE A 338 25.70 -59.51 2.64
N LYS A 339 26.25 -58.36 2.28
CA LYS A 339 26.02 -57.05 2.94
C LYS A 339 25.67 -56.01 1.89
N PRO A 340 24.40 -55.99 1.38
CA PRO A 340 23.98 -54.98 0.42
C PRO A 340 24.21 -53.57 0.95
N ALA A 341 24.72 -52.70 0.10
CA ALA A 341 24.81 -51.27 0.48
C ALA A 341 23.43 -50.69 0.75
N VAL A 342 23.34 -49.93 1.82
CA VAL A 342 22.10 -49.31 2.30
C VAL A 342 22.12 -47.83 1.97
N THR A 343 21.07 -47.34 1.36
CA THR A 343 20.79 -45.89 1.21
C THR A 343 19.57 -45.55 2.03
N VAL A 344 19.70 -44.55 2.91
CA VAL A 344 18.63 -44.01 3.71
C VAL A 344 18.36 -42.60 3.24
N ALA A 345 17.17 -42.33 2.73
CA ALA A 345 16.73 -41.01 2.26
C ALA A 345 15.59 -40.47 3.09
N TYR A 346 15.71 -39.22 3.51
CA TYR A 346 14.61 -38.47 4.20
C TYR A 346 14.14 -37.38 3.26
N GLY A 347 12.91 -37.56 2.74
CA GLY A 347 12.45 -36.76 1.59
C GLY A 347 13.32 -37.04 0.34
N SER A 348 13.86 -36.04 -0.30
CA SER A 348 14.74 -36.12 -1.46
C SER A 348 16.24 -36.27 -1.11
N ALA A 349 16.61 -36.08 0.15
CA ALA A 349 18.01 -36.02 0.58
C ALA A 349 18.44 -37.32 1.25
N LYS A 350 19.73 -37.68 1.08
CA LYS A 350 20.36 -38.87 1.70
C LYS A 350 20.89 -38.49 3.07
N LEU A 351 20.55 -39.27 4.09
CA LEU A 351 21.16 -39.19 5.41
C LEU A 351 22.63 -39.65 5.33
N LYS A 352 23.46 -39.08 6.20
CA LYS A 352 24.88 -39.48 6.30
C LYS A 352 24.99 -40.84 6.96
N ALA A 353 25.99 -41.62 6.57
CA ALA A 353 26.29 -42.93 7.19
C ALA A 353 26.56 -42.82 8.70
N SER A 354 26.99 -41.64 9.18
CA SER A 354 27.19 -41.35 10.61
C SER A 354 25.89 -41.20 11.40
N ASP A 355 24.73 -41.07 10.76
CA ASP A 355 23.44 -40.82 11.42
C ASP A 355 22.73 -42.11 11.89
N TYR A 356 23.22 -43.28 11.40
CA TYR A 356 22.64 -44.57 11.69
C TYR A 356 23.68 -45.69 11.66
N THR A 357 23.34 -46.82 12.25
CA THR A 357 24.10 -48.06 12.16
C THR A 357 23.34 -49.10 11.35
N VAL A 358 24.05 -50.00 10.68
CA VAL A 358 23.48 -51.06 9.85
C VAL A 358 23.96 -52.44 10.40
N GLN A 359 23.00 -53.29 10.71
CA GLN A 359 23.23 -54.65 11.15
C GLN A 359 22.58 -55.62 10.19
N TYR A 360 23.27 -56.76 9.94
CA TYR A 360 22.77 -57.83 9.09
C TYR A 360 22.58 -59.09 9.90
N ALA A 361 21.47 -59.79 9.64
CA ALA A 361 21.21 -61.10 10.25
C ALA A 361 20.77 -62.09 9.17
N ASN A 362 21.10 -63.38 9.39
CA ASN A 362 20.77 -64.47 8.47
C ASN A 362 21.28 -64.25 7.03
N ASN A 363 22.41 -63.52 6.88
CA ASN A 363 22.90 -63.01 5.60
C ASN A 363 23.99 -63.88 4.96
N LYS A 364 24.05 -65.17 5.30
CA LYS A 364 25.00 -66.12 4.72
C LYS A 364 24.28 -67.25 4.00
N GLU A 365 23.37 -67.93 4.68
CA GLU A 365 22.72 -69.12 4.15
C GLU A 365 21.48 -68.78 3.28
N PRO A 366 21.08 -69.70 2.36
CA PRO A 366 19.86 -69.50 1.57
C PRO A 366 18.61 -69.30 2.45
N GLY A 367 17.85 -68.25 2.10
CA GLY A 367 16.65 -67.87 2.86
C GLY A 367 16.44 -66.36 2.86
N THR A 368 15.67 -65.89 3.81
CA THR A 368 15.42 -64.44 3.99
C THR A 368 16.42 -63.88 4.98
N ALA A 369 17.26 -62.96 4.53
CA ALA A 369 18.16 -62.17 5.32
C ALA A 369 17.53 -60.86 5.74
N THR A 370 17.96 -60.30 6.85
CA THR A 370 17.41 -59.08 7.44
C THR A 370 18.51 -58.03 7.55
N VAL A 371 18.15 -56.77 7.21
CA VAL A 371 18.98 -55.59 7.44
C VAL A 371 18.25 -54.70 8.42
N THR A 372 18.86 -54.42 9.56
CA THR A 372 18.30 -53.47 10.57
C THR A 372 19.12 -52.18 10.54
N ILE A 373 18.48 -51.10 10.28
CA ILE A 373 19.00 -49.75 10.29
C ILE A 373 18.55 -49.07 11.57
N THR A 374 19.46 -48.67 12.45
CA THR A 374 19.16 -48.07 13.75
C THR A 374 19.74 -46.66 13.83
N ALA A 375 18.92 -45.67 14.16
CA ALA A 375 19.35 -44.29 14.36
C ALA A 375 20.30 -44.16 15.56
N ASN A 376 21.36 -43.36 15.44
CA ASN A 376 22.39 -43.24 16.47
C ASN A 376 22.12 -42.18 17.54
N GLY A 377 21.07 -41.35 17.40
CA GLY A 377 20.65 -40.36 18.39
C GLY A 377 21.29 -38.98 18.22
N SER A 378 22.17 -38.74 17.27
CA SER A 378 22.72 -37.40 17.01
C SER A 378 21.76 -36.54 16.19
N ASN A 379 21.63 -36.85 14.90
CA ASN A 379 20.74 -36.13 13.98
C ASN A 379 19.40 -36.83 13.76
N CYS A 380 19.31 -38.08 14.15
CA CYS A 380 18.10 -38.91 14.08
C CYS A 380 17.64 -39.32 15.48
N VAL A 381 16.34 -39.49 15.65
CA VAL A 381 15.75 -39.88 16.95
C VAL A 381 16.32 -41.21 17.41
N SER A 382 16.96 -41.21 18.59
CA SER A 382 17.67 -42.38 19.14
C SER A 382 16.77 -43.63 19.23
N GLY A 383 17.33 -44.80 18.93
CA GLY A 383 16.67 -46.10 19.03
C GLY A 383 15.57 -46.37 18.01
N LYS A 384 15.19 -45.38 17.19
CA LYS A 384 14.30 -45.64 16.05
C LYS A 384 14.98 -46.49 15.02
N ARG A 385 14.27 -47.49 14.48
CA ARG A 385 14.85 -48.44 13.52
C ARG A 385 13.90 -48.79 12.38
N VAL A 386 14.51 -49.14 11.25
CA VAL A 386 13.84 -49.67 10.05
C VAL A 386 14.42 -51.02 9.74
N VAL A 387 13.57 -52.00 9.43
CA VAL A 387 13.99 -53.34 9.02
C VAL A 387 13.63 -53.56 7.56
N LYS A 388 14.60 -54.05 6.78
CA LYS A 388 14.43 -54.47 5.39
C LYS A 388 14.88 -55.92 5.24
N ASN A 389 14.33 -56.60 4.27
CA ASN A 389 14.70 -57.97 3.96
C ASN A 389 15.28 -58.08 2.55
N PHE A 390 16.18 -59.03 2.35
CA PHE A 390 16.63 -59.44 1.03
C PHE A 390 16.71 -60.98 0.99
N ARG A 391 16.70 -61.55 -0.20
CA ARG A 391 16.66 -63.02 -0.39
C ARG A 391 18.02 -63.53 -0.80
N ILE A 392 18.45 -64.69 -0.25
CA ILE A 392 19.56 -65.48 -0.69
C ILE A 392 18.99 -66.74 -1.34
N GLU A 393 19.16 -66.86 -2.63
CA GLU A 393 18.60 -67.97 -3.42
C GLU A 393 19.61 -69.11 -3.49
N LYS A 394 19.10 -70.36 -3.45
CA LYS A 394 19.95 -71.54 -3.63
C LYS A 394 20.60 -71.52 -4.99
N LYS A 395 21.88 -71.87 -5.07
CA LYS A 395 22.56 -72.07 -6.34
C LYS A 395 21.96 -73.27 -7.06
N VAL A 396 21.29 -73.05 -8.18
CA VAL A 396 20.77 -74.16 -8.98
C VAL A 396 21.93 -74.75 -9.79
N SER A 397 22.30 -76.00 -9.44
CA SER A 397 23.23 -76.78 -10.26
C SER A 397 22.42 -77.62 -11.22
N ILE A 398 22.39 -77.26 -12.46
CA ILE A 398 21.80 -78.10 -13.51
C ILE A 398 22.78 -79.26 -13.77
N CYS A 399 22.45 -80.43 -13.20
CA CYS A 399 23.17 -81.68 -13.54
C CYS A 399 22.64 -82.18 -14.87
N LEU A 400 23.37 -81.90 -15.99
CA LEU A 400 23.02 -82.48 -17.27
C LEU A 400 23.42 -83.94 -17.21
N ARG A 401 22.45 -84.85 -16.94
CA ARG A 401 22.64 -86.30 -17.17
C ARG A 401 22.84 -86.53 -18.66
N ARG A 402 24.04 -86.84 -19.12
CA ARG A 402 24.26 -87.39 -20.45
C ARG A 402 23.51 -88.72 -20.57
N SER A 403 22.37 -88.72 -21.22
CA SER A 403 21.68 -89.92 -21.67
C SER A 403 22.52 -90.56 -22.76
N ARG A 404 23.15 -91.77 -22.46
CA ARG A 404 23.77 -92.59 -23.49
C ARG A 404 22.66 -93.08 -24.43
N TRP A 405 22.57 -92.53 -25.60
CA TRP A 405 21.82 -93.14 -26.68
C TRP A 405 22.54 -94.39 -27.12
N LYS A 406 22.03 -95.63 -26.82
CA LYS A 406 22.47 -96.89 -27.44
C LYS A 406 21.80 -96.94 -28.82
N PHE A 407 22.64 -96.82 -29.87
CA PHE A 407 22.18 -97.11 -31.23
C PHE A 407 22.04 -98.64 -31.31
N LEU A 408 20.81 -99.16 -31.41
CA LEU A 408 20.48 -100.53 -31.86
C LEU A 408 20.59 -100.56 -33.35
N ARG A 409 21.65 -101.24 -33.85
CA ARG A 409 21.74 -101.63 -35.24
C ARG A 409 20.70 -102.72 -35.50
N SER A 410 19.71 -102.47 -36.29
CA SER A 410 18.89 -103.51 -36.91
C SER A 410 19.68 -104.20 -37.99
N ARG A 411 19.93 -105.46 -37.80
CA ARG A 411 20.40 -106.37 -38.90
C ARG A 411 19.11 -106.73 -39.64
N HIS A 412 19.13 -106.50 -40.95
CA HIS A 412 18.23 -107.14 -41.91
C HIS A 412 18.80 -108.51 -42.25
N PRO A 413 18.03 -109.60 -42.27
CA PRO A 413 18.37 -110.73 -43.07
C PRO A 413 17.71 -110.55 -44.44
N GLU A 414 18.44 -111.02 -45.41
CA GLU A 414 18.09 -111.25 -46.82
C GLU A 414 16.79 -110.76 -47.35
#